data_633343d0ba03167600d213f52cf79ff1
#
_entry.id   633343d0ba03167600d213f52cf79ff1
#
_cell.length_a   1.000
_cell.length_b   1.000
_cell.length_c   1.000
_cell.angle_alpha   90.00
_cell.angle_beta   90.00
_cell.angle_gamma   90.00
#
_symmetry.space_group_name_H-M   'P 1'
#
loop_
_entity.id
_entity.type
_entity.pdbx_description
1 polymer ?
#
loop_
_entity_poly.entity_id
_entity_poly.type
_entity_poly.pdbx_seq_one_letter_code
_entity_poly.pdbx_strand_id
1 'polypeptide(L)'
;MLNLDTSTGIAFISENSPVRAQLRQYVQGQQMVMTQTAFNEFTNIVQSIAGVLEQGRASRFLQRVAVIPDNPSKRALNLQTTRNLGANDIITLGTGDQLGITTTTADAKAVRALRSGQGVDFSLYVHPPCRLTGN
;
A
#
# COMPACT_ATOMS: atom_id res chain seq x y z
N MET A 1 -14.30 -2.77 -0.66
CA MET A 1 -13.06 -2.73 -1.46
C MET A 1 -12.01 -1.90 -0.74
N LEU A 2 -10.80 -2.40 -0.65
CA LEU A 2 -9.67 -1.71 -0.03
C LEU A 2 -8.53 -1.62 -1.02
N ASN A 3 -7.94 -0.44 -1.11
CA ASN A 3 -6.72 -0.21 -1.90
C ASN A 3 -5.51 -0.43 -1.00
N LEU A 4 -4.54 -1.22 -1.46
CA LEU A 4 -3.35 -1.56 -0.67
C LEU A 4 -2.13 -0.85 -1.24
N ASP A 5 -1.47 -0.05 -0.41
CA ASP A 5 -0.16 0.50 -0.74
C ASP A 5 0.90 -0.61 -0.72
N THR A 6 2.02 -0.39 -1.37
CA THR A 6 3.17 -1.30 -1.39
C THR A 6 3.58 -1.75 0.02
N SER A 7 3.65 -0.82 0.96
CA SER A 7 4.02 -1.10 2.35
C SER A 7 3.06 -2.06 3.03
N THR A 8 1.78 -2.03 2.68
CA THR A 8 0.78 -2.98 3.18
C THR A 8 1.02 -4.37 2.61
N GLY A 9 1.33 -4.47 1.32
CA GLY A 9 1.71 -5.76 0.71
C GLY A 9 2.89 -6.39 1.42
N ILE A 10 3.92 -5.61 1.73
CA ILE A 10 5.09 -6.08 2.49
C ILE A 10 4.67 -6.59 3.87
N ALA A 11 3.78 -5.89 4.56
CA ALA A 11 3.29 -6.31 5.87
C ALA A 11 2.54 -7.67 5.81
N PHE A 12 1.82 -7.93 4.72
CA PHE A 12 1.11 -9.20 4.54
C PHE A 12 2.04 -10.40 4.37
N ILE A 13 3.24 -10.21 3.87
CA ILE A 13 4.18 -11.30 3.59
C ILE A 13 5.31 -11.39 4.60
N SER A 14 5.42 -10.45 5.51
CA SER A 14 6.41 -10.45 6.58
C SER A 14 6.18 -11.60 7.54
N GLU A 15 7.24 -12.04 8.21
CA GLU A 15 7.14 -13.08 9.23
C GLU A 15 6.23 -12.66 10.39
N ASN A 16 5.59 -13.66 10.97
CA ASN A 16 4.72 -13.61 12.16
C ASN A 16 4.78 -12.32 12.97
N SER A 17 4.10 -11.28 12.49
CA SER A 17 3.99 -10.04 13.25
C SER A 17 2.55 -9.85 13.72
N PRO A 18 2.34 -9.13 14.84
CA PRO A 18 1.00 -8.72 15.24
C PRO A 18 0.30 -7.88 14.16
N VAL A 19 1.07 -7.10 13.40
CA VAL A 19 0.55 -6.27 12.30
C VAL A 19 -0.08 -7.14 11.22
N ARG A 20 0.57 -8.22 10.82
CA ARG A 20 0.04 -9.14 9.81
C ARG A 20 -1.29 -9.75 10.25
N ALA A 21 -1.39 -10.17 11.51
CA ALA A 21 -2.63 -10.72 12.06
C ALA A 21 -3.75 -9.67 12.07
N GLN A 22 -3.44 -8.45 12.49
CA GLN A 22 -4.39 -7.33 12.50
C GLN A 22 -4.86 -6.98 11.10
N LEU A 23 -3.96 -6.94 10.12
CA LEU A 23 -4.31 -6.67 8.73
C LEU A 23 -5.21 -7.75 8.15
N ARG A 24 -4.92 -9.02 8.41
CA ARG A 24 -5.77 -10.13 7.97
C ARG A 24 -7.19 -9.99 8.50
N GLN A 25 -7.34 -9.61 9.75
CA GLN A 25 -8.64 -9.38 10.34
C GLN A 25 -9.33 -8.16 9.74
N TYR A 26 -8.59 -7.07 9.52
CA TYR A 26 -9.12 -5.82 8.96
C TYR A 26 -9.67 -6.02 7.55
N VAL A 27 -8.97 -6.79 6.70
CA VAL A 27 -9.38 -6.99 5.30
C VAL A 27 -10.39 -8.11 5.12
N GLN A 28 -10.75 -8.83 6.18
CA GLN A 28 -11.65 -9.97 6.09
C GLN A 28 -13.00 -9.54 5.49
N GLY A 29 -13.43 -10.27 4.47
CA GLY A 29 -14.68 -9.96 3.76
C GLY A 29 -14.57 -8.79 2.78
N GLN A 30 -13.40 -8.20 2.60
CA GLN A 30 -13.16 -7.09 1.70
C GLN A 30 -12.40 -7.55 0.46
N GLN A 31 -12.77 -7.00 -0.70
CA GLN A 31 -11.96 -7.15 -1.90
C GLN A 31 -10.74 -6.24 -1.81
N MET A 32 -9.56 -6.81 -2.02
CA MET A 32 -8.30 -6.07 -2.02
C MET A 32 -7.88 -5.74 -3.44
N VAL A 33 -7.46 -4.49 -3.66
CA VAL A 33 -6.91 -4.05 -4.95
C VAL A 33 -5.56 -3.38 -4.73
N MET A 34 -4.73 -3.42 -5.75
CA MET A 34 -3.49 -2.64 -5.82
C MET A 34 -3.45 -1.90 -7.14
N THR A 35 -2.99 -0.65 -7.12
CA THR A 35 -2.70 0.07 -8.35
C THR A 35 -1.58 -0.63 -9.11
N GLN A 36 -1.49 -0.41 -10.42
CA GLN A 36 -0.38 -0.92 -11.22
C GLN A 36 0.96 -0.46 -10.66
N THR A 37 1.05 0.81 -10.23
CA THR A 37 2.27 1.36 -9.61
C THR A 37 2.65 0.61 -8.34
N ALA A 38 1.71 0.41 -7.41
CA ALA A 38 1.99 -0.31 -6.17
C ALA A 38 2.34 -1.77 -6.43
N PHE A 39 1.65 -2.42 -7.36
CA PHE A 39 1.95 -3.79 -7.76
C PHE A 39 3.37 -3.92 -8.32
N ASN A 40 3.78 -3.00 -9.18
CA ASN A 40 5.13 -3.00 -9.76
C ASN A 40 6.20 -2.80 -8.68
N GLU A 41 5.99 -1.85 -7.76
CA GLU A 41 6.90 -1.64 -6.64
C GLU A 41 7.00 -2.89 -5.75
N PHE A 42 5.86 -3.47 -5.43
CA PHE A 42 5.80 -4.67 -4.58
C PHE A 42 6.55 -5.85 -5.21
N THR A 43 6.28 -6.14 -6.49
CA THR A 43 6.94 -7.24 -7.18
C THR A 43 8.43 -7.02 -7.33
N ASN A 44 8.87 -5.78 -7.58
CA ASN A 44 10.29 -5.45 -7.64
C ASN A 44 11.00 -5.68 -6.31
N ILE A 45 10.37 -5.28 -5.20
CA ILE A 45 10.92 -5.51 -3.86
C ILE A 45 11.00 -7.01 -3.57
N VAL A 46 9.94 -7.76 -3.85
CA VAL A 46 9.90 -9.21 -3.63
C VAL A 46 11.00 -9.91 -4.41
N GLN A 47 11.18 -9.57 -5.68
CA GLN A 47 12.21 -10.17 -6.53
C GLN A 47 13.63 -9.81 -6.06
N SER A 48 13.81 -8.62 -5.49
CA SER A 48 15.14 -8.11 -5.13
C SER A 48 15.62 -8.61 -3.77
N ILE A 49 14.75 -8.68 -2.75
CA ILE A 49 15.19 -8.90 -1.38
C ILE A 49 14.39 -9.96 -0.59
N ALA A 50 13.27 -10.44 -1.11
CA ALA A 50 12.48 -11.45 -0.39
C ALA A 50 13.14 -12.82 -0.46
N GLY A 51 13.11 -13.54 0.65
CA GLY A 51 13.56 -14.93 0.71
C GLY A 51 12.49 -15.89 0.19
N VAL A 52 12.82 -17.19 0.19
CA VAL A 52 11.96 -18.24 -0.38
C VAL A 52 10.58 -18.28 0.29
N LEU A 53 10.54 -18.20 1.61
CA LEU A 53 9.26 -18.24 2.34
C LEU A 53 8.43 -16.99 2.07
N GLU A 54 9.08 -15.85 2.03
CA GLU A 54 8.43 -14.58 1.73
C GLU A 54 7.88 -14.54 0.31
N GLN A 55 8.61 -15.07 -0.68
CA GLN A 55 8.15 -15.21 -2.04
C GLN A 55 6.92 -16.12 -2.15
N GLY A 56 6.91 -17.22 -1.41
CA GLY A 56 5.76 -18.11 -1.34
C GLY A 56 4.52 -17.41 -0.77
N ARG A 57 4.70 -16.63 0.30
CA ARG A 57 3.60 -15.83 0.86
C ARG A 57 3.13 -14.75 -0.11
N ALA A 58 4.06 -14.13 -0.86
CA ALA A 58 3.71 -13.13 -1.87
C ALA A 58 2.85 -13.73 -2.97
N SER A 59 3.19 -14.92 -3.46
CA SER A 59 2.39 -15.60 -4.49
C SER A 59 0.96 -15.86 -4.01
N ARG A 60 0.80 -16.34 -2.79
CA ARG A 60 -0.53 -16.59 -2.20
C ARG A 60 -1.30 -15.30 -1.99
N PHE A 61 -0.63 -14.26 -1.50
CA PHE A 61 -1.23 -12.95 -1.29
C PHE A 61 -1.76 -12.36 -2.60
N LEU A 62 -0.95 -12.40 -3.67
CA LEU A 62 -1.32 -11.81 -4.96
C LEU A 62 -2.52 -12.52 -5.61
N GLN A 63 -2.77 -13.78 -5.29
CA GLN A 63 -3.97 -14.48 -5.78
C GLN A 63 -5.26 -13.87 -5.24
N ARG A 64 -5.18 -13.11 -4.13
CA ARG A 64 -6.31 -12.47 -3.47
C ARG A 64 -6.46 -10.99 -3.82
N VAL A 65 -5.56 -10.46 -4.63
CA VAL A 65 -5.50 -9.03 -4.95
C VAL A 65 -5.78 -8.83 -6.44
N ALA A 66 -6.66 -7.91 -6.75
CA ALA A 66 -6.88 -7.48 -8.13
C ALA A 66 -6.00 -6.26 -8.42
N VAL A 67 -5.27 -6.30 -9.52
CA VAL A 67 -4.48 -5.17 -9.99
C VAL A 67 -5.39 -4.26 -10.81
N ILE A 68 -5.39 -2.97 -10.47
CA ILE A 68 -6.21 -1.96 -11.13
C ILE A 68 -5.32 -0.90 -11.81
N PRO A 69 -5.83 -0.23 -12.85
CA PRO A 69 -5.07 0.86 -13.48
C PRO A 69 -4.84 2.01 -12.51
N ASP A 70 -3.71 2.69 -12.67
CA ASP A 70 -3.45 3.96 -12.01
C ASP A 70 -4.47 4.99 -12.50
N ASN A 71 -5.14 5.65 -11.57
CA ASN A 71 -6.14 6.66 -11.90
C ASN A 71 -6.31 7.64 -10.73
N PRO A 72 -5.29 8.48 -10.45
CA PRO A 72 -5.37 9.41 -9.33
C PRO A 72 -6.43 10.48 -9.55
N SER A 73 -7.07 10.91 -8.46
CA SER A 73 -8.07 11.97 -8.48
C SER A 73 -7.45 13.32 -8.89
N LYS A 74 -8.29 14.26 -9.31
CA LYS A 74 -7.83 15.61 -9.67
C LYS A 74 -7.10 16.28 -8.52
N ARG A 75 -7.63 16.20 -7.31
CA ARG A 75 -6.96 16.81 -6.15
C ARG A 75 -5.65 16.11 -5.80
N ALA A 76 -5.51 14.81 -6.09
CA ALA A 76 -4.25 14.12 -5.95
C ALA A 76 -3.22 14.64 -6.97
N LEU A 77 -3.63 14.85 -8.21
CA LEU A 77 -2.75 15.37 -9.26
C LEU A 77 -2.29 16.81 -8.99
N ASN A 78 -3.01 17.56 -8.17
CA ASN A 78 -2.62 18.90 -7.76
C ASN A 78 -1.65 18.92 -6.58
N LEU A 79 -1.36 17.78 -5.98
CA LEU A 79 -0.39 17.68 -4.89
C LEU A 79 1.03 17.91 -5.40
N GLN A 80 1.84 18.52 -4.56
CA GLN A 80 3.26 18.71 -4.84
C GLN A 80 4.05 17.52 -4.30
N THR A 81 4.99 17.03 -5.09
CA THR A 81 5.94 16.03 -4.60
C THR A 81 6.88 16.67 -3.57
N THR A 82 7.13 15.94 -2.50
CA THR A 82 8.06 16.35 -1.45
C THR A 82 8.97 15.18 -1.12
N ARG A 83 9.91 15.39 -0.21
CA ARG A 83 10.81 14.34 0.25
C ARG A 83 10.05 13.11 0.78
N ASN A 84 8.93 13.33 1.47
CA ASN A 84 8.15 12.27 2.12
C ASN A 84 6.90 11.86 1.35
N LEU A 85 6.58 12.55 0.26
CA LEU A 85 5.42 12.25 -0.59
C LEU A 85 5.89 12.27 -2.05
N GLY A 86 6.30 11.12 -2.54
CA GLY A 86 6.80 10.96 -3.90
C GLY A 86 5.66 10.81 -4.92
N ALA A 87 6.04 10.82 -6.21
CA ALA A 87 5.08 10.68 -7.31
C ALA A 87 4.29 9.37 -7.21
N ASN A 88 4.95 8.25 -6.85
CA ASN A 88 4.27 6.96 -6.73
C ASN A 88 3.27 6.94 -5.58
N ASP A 89 3.57 7.62 -4.46
CA ASP A 89 2.63 7.77 -3.34
C ASP A 89 1.37 8.52 -3.79
N ILE A 90 1.56 9.60 -4.51
CA ILE A 90 0.44 10.41 -5.03
C ILE A 90 -0.45 9.57 -5.95
N ILE A 91 0.14 8.78 -6.83
CA ILE A 91 -0.61 7.92 -7.75
C ILE A 91 -1.40 6.87 -6.96
N THR A 92 -0.76 6.18 -6.04
CA THR A 92 -1.40 5.08 -5.30
C THR A 92 -2.49 5.58 -4.36
N LEU A 93 -2.17 6.56 -3.53
CA LEU A 93 -3.14 7.14 -2.59
C LEU A 93 -4.25 7.87 -3.35
N GLY A 94 -3.89 8.56 -4.42
CA GLY A 94 -4.83 9.29 -5.26
C GLY A 94 -5.81 8.39 -6.01
N THR A 95 -5.39 7.20 -6.41
CA THR A 95 -6.28 6.24 -7.07
C THR A 95 -7.34 5.74 -6.07
N GLY A 96 -6.96 5.48 -4.82
CA GLY A 96 -7.92 5.16 -3.77
C GLY A 96 -8.94 6.28 -3.55
N ASP A 97 -8.47 7.54 -3.57
CA ASP A 97 -9.34 8.70 -3.46
C ASP A 97 -10.31 8.80 -4.64
N GLN A 98 -9.83 8.58 -5.85
CA GLN A 98 -10.67 8.59 -7.05
C GLN A 98 -11.79 7.54 -6.97
N LEU A 99 -11.50 6.37 -6.43
CA LEU A 99 -12.48 5.30 -6.29
C LEU A 99 -13.40 5.49 -5.08
N GLY A 100 -13.10 6.45 -4.20
CA GLY A 100 -13.86 6.67 -2.98
C GLY A 100 -13.71 5.53 -1.97
N ILE A 101 -12.57 4.86 -1.95
CA ILE A 101 -12.30 3.74 -1.04
C ILE A 101 -11.12 4.07 -0.12
N THR A 102 -11.02 3.32 0.97
CA THR A 102 -9.91 3.45 1.91
C THR A 102 -8.65 2.81 1.34
N THR A 103 -7.52 3.52 1.46
CA THR A 103 -6.19 2.98 1.17
C THR A 103 -5.49 2.64 2.47
N THR A 104 -4.92 1.43 2.54
CA THR A 104 -4.12 0.99 3.68
C THR A 104 -2.65 1.22 3.38
N THR A 105 -1.92 1.77 4.34
CA THR A 105 -0.50 2.10 4.20
C THR A 105 0.21 2.05 5.55
N ALA A 106 1.50 1.76 5.52
CA ALA A 106 2.39 1.88 6.68
C ALA A 106 3.24 3.16 6.62
N ASP A 107 3.11 3.97 5.57
CA ASP A 107 3.96 5.14 5.37
C ASP A 107 3.39 6.37 6.10
N ALA A 108 3.66 6.42 7.41
CA ALA A 108 3.19 7.53 8.24
C ALA A 108 3.77 8.88 7.81
N LYS A 109 4.97 8.91 7.24
CA LYS A 109 5.60 10.16 6.78
C LYS A 109 4.86 10.73 5.57
N ALA A 110 4.48 9.87 4.61
CA ALA A 110 3.68 10.29 3.47
C ALA A 110 2.31 10.80 3.91
N VAL A 111 1.68 10.13 4.86
CA VAL A 111 0.38 10.54 5.40
C VAL A 111 0.47 11.92 6.07
N ARG A 112 1.51 12.17 6.85
CA ARG A 112 1.72 13.49 7.47
C ARG A 112 1.99 14.56 6.41
N ALA A 113 2.80 14.25 5.40
CA ALA A 113 3.09 15.18 4.30
C ALA A 113 1.81 15.57 3.55
N LEU A 114 0.90 14.62 3.38
CA LEU A 114 -0.39 14.84 2.75
C LEU A 114 -1.31 15.70 3.62
N ARG A 115 -1.54 15.29 4.86
CA ARG A 115 -2.51 15.90 5.77
C ARG A 115 -2.02 17.23 6.35
N SER A 116 -0.90 17.20 7.05
CA SER A 116 -0.33 18.38 7.71
C SER A 116 0.41 19.27 6.72
N GLY A 117 1.10 18.69 5.74
CA GLY A 117 1.90 19.43 4.79
C GLY A 117 1.08 20.13 3.72
N GLN A 118 0.04 19.49 3.20
CA GLN A 118 -0.74 20.03 2.08
C GLN A 118 -2.24 20.14 2.37
N GLY A 119 -2.67 19.80 3.57
CA GLY A 119 -4.05 20.00 4.01
C GLY A 119 -5.09 19.15 3.29
N VAL A 120 -4.68 18.00 2.74
CA VAL A 120 -5.58 17.10 2.02
C VAL A 120 -5.79 15.84 2.84
N ASP A 121 -7.04 15.45 3.01
CA ASP A 121 -7.42 14.27 3.80
C ASP A 121 -8.08 13.23 2.92
N PHE A 122 -7.32 12.19 2.55
CA PHE A 122 -7.83 10.99 1.91
C PHE A 122 -8.29 9.99 2.97
N SER A 123 -9.17 9.06 2.57
CA SER A 123 -9.56 7.96 3.46
C SER A 123 -8.41 6.96 3.56
N LEU A 124 -7.72 6.94 4.70
CA LEU A 124 -6.53 6.13 4.92
C LEU A 124 -6.64 5.33 6.21
N TYR A 125 -6.17 4.11 6.17
CA TYR A 125 -5.90 3.28 7.33
C TYR A 125 -4.39 3.10 7.45
N VAL A 126 -3.81 3.63 8.53
CA VAL A 126 -2.35 3.61 8.75
C VAL A 126 -2.02 2.52 9.76
N HIS A 127 -1.13 1.62 9.41
CA HIS A 127 -0.66 0.54 10.28
C HIS A 127 0.85 0.64 10.49
N PRO A 128 1.40 -0.02 11.53
CA PRO A 128 2.85 -0.04 11.72
C PRO A 128 3.56 -0.73 10.55
N PRO A 129 4.80 -0.31 10.21
CA PRO A 129 5.56 -0.94 9.15
C PRO A 129 6.07 -2.31 9.55
N CYS A 130 6.28 -3.18 8.56
CA CYS A 130 6.95 -4.46 8.71
C CYS A 130 8.09 -4.53 7.71
N ARG A 131 9.11 -5.33 8.03
CA ARG A 131 10.27 -5.54 7.18
C ARG A 131 10.35 -6.97 6.70
N LEU A 132 10.83 -7.16 5.47
CA LEU A 132 11.24 -8.46 5.00
C LEU A 132 12.54 -8.85 5.70
N THR A 133 12.64 -10.13 6.07
CA THR A 133 13.80 -10.66 6.78
C THR A 133 14.77 -11.41 5.87
N GLY A 134 14.37 -11.67 4.61
CA GLY A 134 15.15 -12.47 3.67
C GLY A 134 14.90 -13.97 3.82
N ASN A 135 13.90 -14.35 4.57
CA ASN A 135 13.50 -15.77 4.74
C ASN A 135 12.48 -16.19 3.66
#